data_91c291f0a8ebe09bb7f6042e456acc22
#
_entry.id   91c291f0a8ebe09bb7f6042e456acc22
#
_cell.length_a   1.000
_cell.length_b   1.000
_cell.length_c   1.000
_cell.angle_alpha   90.00
_cell.angle_beta   90.00
_cell.angle_gamma   90.00
#
_symmetry.space_group_name_H-M   'P 1'
#
loop_
_entity.id
_entity.type
_entity.pdbx_description
1 polymer ?
#
loop_
_entity_poly.entity_id
_entity_poly.type
_entity_poly.pdbx_seq_one_letter_code
_entity_poly.pdbx_strand_id
1 'polypeptide(L)'
;MSPLALSTCWNSHRHHDGYDMLQEIRQLGFPSVELGHGIRYSLWPGILKAWETDLIKIQSLHNFCPVPTGVVRPNPNAYEFSDPRPEVRRLAVRASEETIRQAAKLGARGVVFHLGSAGPEISDKLESLYEKGRYLSRAYTDAKVEAVRKRKENFEYIWPRVKECLDPLVALAGELKVRLGFEIREVFEEFPHEEEFPAVLDAFPPEVVGYWHDFGHAARKEFLGWHSHLETLRLRSPRLLGCHIHDCRRPSDDHLPLSHGEVDFAALLPFVPKDAIATLELSPRTPEEQVIASRHLWNSYVADSA
;
A
#
# COMPACT_ATOMS: atom_id res chain seq x y z
N MET A 1 17.04 -7.88 4.38
CA MET A 1 15.91 -7.28 3.61
C MET A 1 16.46 -6.53 2.41
N SER A 2 15.62 -6.26 1.41
CA SER A 2 15.97 -5.32 0.34
C SER A 2 16.38 -3.96 0.94
N PRO A 3 17.21 -3.17 0.25
CA PRO A 3 17.51 -1.81 0.69
C PRO A 3 16.21 -1.02 0.92
N LEU A 4 16.12 -0.28 2.03
CA LEU A 4 14.95 0.51 2.35
C LEU A 4 14.72 1.60 1.29
N ALA A 5 13.53 1.65 0.73
CA ALA A 5 13.06 2.72 -0.14
C ALA A 5 12.31 3.81 0.66
N LEU A 6 12.25 5.02 0.11
CA LEU A 6 11.29 6.04 0.56
C LEU A 6 10.24 6.22 -0.53
N SER A 7 8.96 6.26 -0.15
CA SER A 7 7.88 6.59 -1.07
C SER A 7 7.92 8.09 -1.44
N THR A 8 7.80 8.38 -2.74
CA THR A 8 7.69 9.76 -3.22
C THR A 8 6.36 10.42 -2.83
N CYS A 9 5.46 9.71 -2.19
CA CYS A 9 4.29 10.32 -1.53
C CYS A 9 4.70 11.41 -0.53
N TRP A 10 5.88 11.26 0.10
CA TRP A 10 6.42 12.26 1.02
C TRP A 10 6.75 13.59 0.34
N ASN A 11 7.31 13.60 -0.89
CA ASN A 11 7.85 14.83 -1.48
C ASN A 11 7.32 15.23 -2.85
N SER A 12 6.61 14.35 -3.58
CA SER A 12 6.17 14.62 -4.96
C SER A 12 5.30 15.87 -5.12
N HIS A 13 4.56 16.25 -4.07
CA HIS A 13 3.64 17.38 -4.09
C HIS A 13 4.33 18.76 -4.17
N ARG A 14 5.60 18.86 -3.75
CA ARG A 14 6.37 20.12 -3.68
C ARG A 14 7.40 20.31 -4.78
N HIS A 15 7.64 19.28 -5.63
CA HIS A 15 8.56 19.34 -6.73
C HIS A 15 7.87 19.60 -8.08
N HIS A 16 8.59 20.31 -8.95
CA HIS A 16 8.21 20.55 -10.35
C HIS A 16 9.09 19.78 -11.35
N ASP A 17 10.22 19.25 -10.89
CA ASP A 17 11.13 18.39 -11.65
C ASP A 17 11.32 17.05 -10.93
N GLY A 18 11.22 15.95 -11.68
CA GLY A 18 11.36 14.61 -11.13
C GLY A 18 12.79 14.22 -10.77
N TYR A 19 13.80 14.82 -11.42
CA TYR A 19 15.19 14.58 -11.07
C TYR A 19 15.52 15.19 -9.69
N ASP A 20 15.12 16.44 -9.47
CA ASP A 20 15.33 17.14 -8.21
C ASP A 20 14.59 16.44 -7.06
N MET A 21 13.37 15.96 -7.31
CA MET A 21 12.57 15.17 -6.37
C MET A 21 13.33 13.90 -5.90
N LEU A 22 13.89 13.16 -6.86
CA LEU A 22 14.62 11.93 -6.56
C LEU A 22 16.00 12.20 -5.96
N GLN A 23 16.64 13.31 -6.37
CA GLN A 23 17.90 13.74 -5.79
C GLN A 23 17.77 14.10 -4.30
N GLU A 24 16.68 14.75 -3.89
CA GLU A 24 16.39 15.01 -2.48
C GLU A 24 16.35 13.71 -1.69
N ILE A 25 15.59 12.70 -2.13
CA ILE A 25 15.53 11.39 -1.45
C ILE A 25 16.91 10.72 -1.37
N ARG A 26 17.70 10.84 -2.45
CA ARG A 26 19.07 10.30 -2.47
C ARG A 26 19.98 10.98 -1.46
N GLN A 27 19.83 12.31 -1.27
CA GLN A 27 20.60 13.09 -0.30
C GLN A 27 20.25 12.73 1.14
N LEU A 28 19.00 12.31 1.43
CA LEU A 28 18.60 11.74 2.73
C LEU A 28 19.22 10.36 3.03
N GLY A 29 19.99 9.81 2.07
CA GLY A 29 20.70 8.55 2.22
C GLY A 29 19.87 7.31 1.89
N PHE A 30 18.73 7.45 1.19
CA PHE A 30 18.01 6.30 0.67
C PHE A 30 18.63 5.81 -0.63
N PRO A 31 18.92 4.50 -0.75
CA PRO A 31 19.48 3.93 -1.98
C PRO A 31 18.42 3.67 -3.05
N SER A 32 17.15 3.71 -2.68
CA SER A 32 16.01 3.35 -3.54
C SER A 32 14.76 4.12 -3.19
N VAL A 33 13.81 4.13 -4.14
CA VAL A 33 12.52 4.80 -4.00
C VAL A 33 11.37 3.91 -4.47
N GLU A 34 10.18 4.21 -3.95
CA GLU A 34 8.91 3.90 -4.58
C GLU A 34 8.37 5.15 -5.28
N LEU A 35 7.92 5.02 -6.53
CA LEU A 35 7.15 6.07 -7.19
C LEU A 35 5.69 5.98 -6.76
N GLY A 36 5.27 6.88 -5.88
CA GLY A 36 3.93 6.91 -5.31
C GLY A 36 2.86 7.42 -6.27
N HIS A 37 1.62 7.30 -5.87
CA HIS A 37 0.43 7.71 -6.62
C HIS A 37 0.31 9.24 -6.85
N GLY A 38 1.24 10.04 -6.33
CA GLY A 38 1.32 11.50 -6.57
C GLY A 38 2.10 11.92 -7.82
N ILE A 39 2.73 10.99 -8.51
CA ILE A 39 3.60 11.28 -9.67
C ILE A 39 2.77 11.72 -10.88
N ARG A 40 2.91 13.00 -11.24
CA ARG A 40 2.30 13.58 -12.44
C ARG A 40 3.21 13.42 -13.67
N TYR A 41 2.63 13.44 -14.86
CA TYR A 41 3.39 13.38 -16.11
C TYR A 41 4.43 14.49 -16.25
N SER A 42 4.24 15.66 -15.62
CA SER A 42 5.23 16.75 -15.59
C SER A 42 6.55 16.36 -14.92
N LEU A 43 6.53 15.43 -13.95
CA LEU A 43 7.73 14.93 -13.27
C LEU A 43 8.46 13.84 -14.06
N TRP A 44 7.78 13.24 -15.04
CA TRP A 44 8.25 12.03 -15.72
C TRP A 44 9.59 12.21 -16.45
N PRO A 45 9.84 13.32 -17.20
CA PRO A 45 11.13 13.52 -17.86
C PRO A 45 12.31 13.52 -16.89
N GLY A 46 12.17 14.17 -15.72
CA GLY A 46 13.21 14.19 -14.68
C GLY A 46 13.41 12.81 -14.03
N ILE A 47 12.33 12.04 -13.83
CA ILE A 47 12.41 10.66 -13.33
C ILE A 47 13.19 9.77 -14.32
N LEU A 48 12.92 9.86 -15.62
CA LEU A 48 13.65 9.10 -16.62
C LEU A 48 15.14 9.47 -16.64
N LYS A 49 15.45 10.78 -16.56
CA LYS A 49 16.85 11.25 -16.46
C LYS A 49 17.55 10.67 -15.23
N ALA A 50 16.89 10.66 -14.06
CA ALA A 50 17.45 10.08 -12.84
C ALA A 50 17.70 8.57 -12.97
N TRP A 51 16.79 7.85 -13.62
CA TRP A 51 16.93 6.43 -13.92
C TRP A 51 18.08 6.16 -14.90
N GLU A 52 18.17 6.90 -16.02
CA GLU A 52 19.22 6.79 -17.04
C GLU A 52 20.62 7.08 -16.48
N THR A 53 20.73 7.96 -15.50
CA THR A 53 22.00 8.33 -14.83
C THR A 53 22.31 7.46 -13.59
N ASP A 54 21.48 6.45 -13.30
CA ASP A 54 21.61 5.58 -12.12
C ASP A 54 21.69 6.37 -10.78
N LEU A 55 20.99 7.51 -10.71
CA LEU A 55 20.97 8.35 -9.51
C LEU A 55 20.45 7.60 -8.29
N ILE A 56 19.34 6.86 -8.46
CA ILE A 56 18.66 6.11 -7.42
C ILE A 56 17.88 4.93 -8.04
N LYS A 57 17.77 3.82 -7.32
CA LYS A 57 17.01 2.64 -7.78
C LYS A 57 15.52 2.84 -7.55
N ILE A 58 14.70 2.47 -8.54
CA ILE A 58 13.25 2.45 -8.41
C ILE A 58 12.84 1.01 -8.12
N GLN A 59 12.40 0.73 -6.88
CA GLN A 59 12.07 -0.64 -6.44
C GLN A 59 10.63 -1.03 -6.74
N SER A 60 9.71 -0.08 -6.59
CA SER A 60 8.27 -0.28 -6.76
C SER A 60 7.59 0.98 -7.30
N LEU A 61 6.41 0.79 -7.86
CA LEU A 61 5.48 1.85 -8.19
C LEU A 61 4.17 1.60 -7.45
N HIS A 62 3.54 2.66 -6.95
CA HIS A 62 2.19 2.58 -6.42
C HIS A 62 1.17 2.90 -7.52
N ASN A 63 0.21 2.03 -7.74
CA ASN A 63 -0.82 2.23 -8.76
C ASN A 63 -1.78 3.38 -8.30
N PHE A 64 -2.04 4.43 -9.09
CA PHE A 64 -1.69 4.63 -10.48
C PHE A 64 -0.44 5.54 -10.59
N CYS A 65 0.55 5.12 -11.34
CA CYS A 65 1.76 5.89 -11.55
C CYS A 65 2.22 5.81 -13.02
N PRO A 66 2.25 6.94 -13.78
CA PRO A 66 1.85 8.30 -13.36
C PRO A 66 0.35 8.46 -13.14
N VAL A 67 -0.04 9.54 -12.44
CA VAL A 67 -1.45 9.93 -12.23
C VAL A 67 -2.21 9.94 -13.55
N PRO A 68 -3.34 9.24 -13.69
CA PRO A 68 -4.09 9.17 -14.94
C PRO A 68 -4.56 10.55 -15.41
N THR A 69 -4.54 10.75 -16.73
CA THR A 69 -5.05 11.99 -17.34
C THR A 69 -6.50 12.22 -16.96
N GLY A 70 -6.82 13.43 -16.49
CA GLY A 70 -8.16 13.80 -16.01
C GLY A 70 -8.36 13.66 -14.50
N VAL A 71 -7.48 12.97 -13.79
CA VAL A 71 -7.48 12.95 -12.33
C VAL A 71 -6.84 14.23 -11.80
N VAL A 72 -7.66 15.10 -11.22
CA VAL A 72 -7.21 16.42 -10.71
C VAL A 72 -6.44 16.28 -9.40
N ARG A 73 -6.98 15.46 -8.48
CA ARG A 73 -6.34 15.16 -7.19
C ARG A 73 -5.78 13.75 -7.22
N PRO A 74 -4.45 13.58 -7.12
CA PRO A 74 -3.86 12.26 -7.01
C PRO A 74 -4.50 11.46 -5.88
N ASN A 75 -4.90 10.23 -6.21
CA ASN A 75 -5.53 9.31 -5.29
C ASN A 75 -5.35 7.88 -5.82
N PRO A 76 -4.85 6.94 -5.02
CA PRO A 76 -4.72 5.55 -5.45
C PRO A 76 -6.07 4.87 -5.72
N ASN A 77 -7.17 5.41 -5.15
CA ASN A 77 -8.54 4.96 -5.37
C ASN A 77 -9.31 5.83 -6.40
N ALA A 78 -8.59 6.56 -7.30
CA ALA A 78 -9.21 7.40 -8.32
C ALA A 78 -10.16 6.61 -9.25
N TYR A 79 -9.84 5.35 -9.50
CA TYR A 79 -10.65 4.37 -10.21
C TYR A 79 -10.59 3.04 -9.46
N GLU A 80 -11.74 2.51 -9.06
CA GLU A 80 -11.80 1.25 -8.33
C GLU A 80 -12.15 0.08 -9.25
N PHE A 81 -11.47 -1.06 -9.07
CA PHE A 81 -11.82 -2.31 -9.75
C PHE A 81 -13.16 -2.88 -9.29
N SER A 82 -13.61 -2.48 -8.09
CA SER A 82 -14.91 -2.85 -7.51
C SER A 82 -16.08 -1.98 -7.97
N ASP A 83 -15.82 -0.84 -8.64
CA ASP A 83 -16.86 0.12 -9.05
C ASP A 83 -17.99 -0.59 -9.84
N PRO A 84 -19.27 -0.35 -9.52
CA PRO A 84 -20.38 -0.97 -10.23
C PRO A 84 -20.46 -0.56 -11.71
N ARG A 85 -19.89 0.59 -12.09
CA ARG A 85 -19.88 1.12 -13.46
C ARG A 85 -18.74 0.50 -14.29
N PRO A 86 -19.06 -0.23 -15.37
CA PRO A 86 -18.03 -0.89 -16.20
C PRO A 86 -17.03 0.08 -16.83
N GLU A 87 -17.47 1.33 -17.14
CA GLU A 87 -16.58 2.36 -17.70
C GLU A 87 -15.50 2.80 -16.73
N VAL A 88 -15.81 2.90 -15.42
CA VAL A 88 -14.80 3.22 -14.37
C VAL A 88 -13.81 2.07 -14.23
N ARG A 89 -14.30 0.82 -14.20
CA ARG A 89 -13.41 -0.35 -14.16
C ARG A 89 -12.46 -0.43 -15.37
N ARG A 90 -12.95 -0.09 -16.59
CA ARG A 90 -12.09 0.00 -17.78
C ARG A 90 -11.01 1.07 -17.65
N LEU A 91 -11.32 2.21 -17.00
CA LEU A 91 -10.31 3.24 -16.71
C LEU A 91 -9.26 2.73 -15.71
N ALA A 92 -9.69 2.03 -14.66
CA ALA A 92 -8.79 1.39 -13.70
C ALA A 92 -7.82 0.41 -14.40
N VAL A 93 -8.34 -0.49 -15.23
CA VAL A 93 -7.51 -1.45 -15.99
C VAL A 93 -6.51 -0.74 -16.88
N ARG A 94 -6.96 0.22 -17.70
CA ARG A 94 -6.07 0.95 -18.63
C ARG A 94 -4.97 1.73 -17.90
N ALA A 95 -5.31 2.41 -16.81
CA ALA A 95 -4.33 3.15 -16.02
C ALA A 95 -3.32 2.21 -15.34
N SER A 96 -3.77 1.04 -14.90
CA SER A 96 -2.91 0.01 -14.29
C SER A 96 -1.97 -0.65 -15.33
N GLU A 97 -2.43 -0.90 -16.54
CA GLU A 97 -1.57 -1.36 -17.65
C GLU A 97 -0.41 -0.39 -17.87
N GLU A 98 -0.68 0.92 -17.87
CA GLU A 98 0.37 1.93 -17.99
C GLU A 98 1.35 1.85 -16.82
N THR A 99 0.88 1.76 -15.57
CA THR A 99 1.75 1.62 -14.40
C THR A 99 2.63 0.37 -14.49
N ILE A 100 2.08 -0.78 -14.90
CA ILE A 100 2.84 -2.03 -15.06
C ILE A 100 3.92 -1.87 -16.14
N ARG A 101 3.61 -1.25 -17.29
CA ARG A 101 4.58 -1.00 -18.37
C ARG A 101 5.70 -0.06 -17.92
N GLN A 102 5.37 0.98 -17.16
CA GLN A 102 6.36 1.88 -16.60
C GLN A 102 7.25 1.17 -15.56
N ALA A 103 6.68 0.33 -14.70
CA ALA A 103 7.44 -0.49 -13.77
C ALA A 103 8.45 -1.39 -14.49
N ALA A 104 8.01 -2.08 -15.53
CA ALA A 104 8.88 -2.92 -16.36
C ALA A 104 10.02 -2.10 -17.01
N LYS A 105 9.70 -0.94 -17.60
CA LYS A 105 10.69 -0.04 -18.22
C LYS A 105 11.75 0.43 -17.24
N LEU A 106 11.36 0.76 -16.02
CA LEU A 106 12.24 1.27 -14.97
C LEU A 106 12.97 0.16 -14.20
N GLY A 107 12.71 -1.11 -14.50
CA GLY A 107 13.29 -2.27 -13.81
C GLY A 107 12.79 -2.42 -12.37
N ALA A 108 11.62 -1.89 -12.05
CA ALA A 108 11.00 -2.05 -10.74
C ALA A 108 10.56 -3.50 -10.51
N ARG A 109 10.66 -3.95 -9.26
CA ARG A 109 10.37 -5.33 -8.86
C ARG A 109 8.88 -5.59 -8.67
N GLY A 110 8.10 -4.55 -8.37
CA GLY A 110 6.68 -4.68 -8.09
C GLY A 110 5.87 -3.42 -8.28
N VAL A 111 4.55 -3.61 -8.35
CA VAL A 111 3.55 -2.55 -8.34
C VAL A 111 2.57 -2.83 -7.22
N VAL A 112 2.32 -1.82 -6.38
CA VAL A 112 1.33 -1.87 -5.29
C VAL A 112 -0.06 -1.59 -5.83
N PHE A 113 -1.04 -2.38 -5.43
CA PHE A 113 -2.41 -2.29 -5.91
C PHE A 113 -3.42 -2.17 -4.77
N HIS A 114 -4.25 -1.14 -4.83
CA HIS A 114 -5.55 -1.10 -4.16
C HIS A 114 -6.60 -1.75 -5.05
N LEU A 115 -7.45 -2.58 -4.50
CA LEU A 115 -8.43 -3.32 -5.29
C LEU A 115 -9.84 -2.71 -5.27
N GLY A 116 -10.05 -1.68 -4.44
CA GLY A 116 -11.32 -0.97 -4.34
C GLY A 116 -12.02 -1.18 -3.00
N SER A 117 -13.35 -1.12 -3.02
CA SER A 117 -14.18 -1.17 -1.82
C SER A 117 -15.25 -2.26 -1.92
N ALA A 118 -15.63 -2.85 -0.80
CA ALA A 118 -16.69 -3.84 -0.69
C ALA A 118 -17.74 -3.47 0.38
N GLY A 119 -17.58 -2.30 1.05
CA GLY A 119 -18.49 -1.81 2.09
C GLY A 119 -18.95 -2.85 3.12
N PRO A 120 -19.82 -2.55 4.02
CA PRO A 120 -20.46 -1.25 4.28
C PRO A 120 -19.51 -0.26 4.95
N GLU A 121 -19.78 1.04 4.81
CA GLU A 121 -19.08 2.09 5.53
C GLU A 121 -19.38 2.00 7.03
N ILE A 122 -18.35 1.76 7.83
CA ILE A 122 -18.48 1.53 9.29
C ILE A 122 -17.32 2.11 10.10
N SER A 123 -16.15 2.32 9.48
CA SER A 123 -14.92 2.68 10.19
C SER A 123 -15.07 3.98 10.96
N ASP A 124 -15.55 5.06 10.36
CA ASP A 124 -15.79 6.34 11.03
C ASP A 124 -16.69 6.20 12.27
N LYS A 125 -17.71 5.35 12.17
CA LYS A 125 -18.61 5.09 13.30
C LYS A 125 -17.89 4.37 14.44
N LEU A 126 -17.05 3.40 14.13
CA LEU A 126 -16.30 2.66 15.14
C LEU A 126 -15.23 3.54 15.80
N GLU A 127 -14.52 4.35 15.01
CA GLU A 127 -13.54 5.31 15.52
C GLU A 127 -14.22 6.33 16.44
N SER A 128 -15.34 6.92 16.03
CA SER A 128 -16.12 7.82 16.88
C SER A 128 -16.61 7.17 18.18
N LEU A 129 -16.99 5.89 18.14
CA LEU A 129 -17.35 5.16 19.35
C LEU A 129 -16.13 4.89 20.24
N TYR A 130 -14.98 4.58 19.63
CA TYR A 130 -13.72 4.40 20.34
C TYR A 130 -13.30 5.68 21.07
N GLU A 131 -13.26 6.82 20.39
CA GLU A 131 -12.90 8.13 20.96
C GLU A 131 -13.81 8.55 22.10
N LYS A 132 -15.09 8.16 22.07
CA LYS A 132 -16.07 8.39 23.13
C LYS A 132 -16.00 7.38 24.29
N GLY A 133 -14.95 6.55 24.34
CA GLY A 133 -14.77 5.52 25.35
C GLY A 133 -15.80 4.40 25.29
N ARG A 134 -16.45 4.21 24.14
CA ARG A 134 -17.49 3.17 23.93
C ARG A 134 -16.97 1.97 23.14
N TYR A 135 -15.66 1.77 23.11
CA TYR A 135 -15.03 0.56 22.59
C TYR A 135 -15.58 -0.68 23.31
N LEU A 136 -15.89 -1.73 22.57
CA LEU A 136 -16.52 -2.97 23.05
C LEU A 136 -17.91 -2.82 23.70
N SER A 137 -18.56 -1.65 23.57
CA SER A 137 -19.96 -1.50 23.96
C SER A 137 -20.88 -2.35 23.06
N ARG A 138 -22.12 -2.64 23.52
CA ARG A 138 -23.10 -3.33 22.69
C ARG A 138 -23.28 -2.67 21.32
N ALA A 139 -23.39 -1.34 21.28
CA ALA A 139 -23.52 -0.61 20.02
C ALA A 139 -22.32 -0.77 19.09
N TYR A 140 -21.10 -0.87 19.64
CA TYR A 140 -19.88 -1.17 18.90
C TYR A 140 -19.92 -2.58 18.33
N THR A 141 -20.23 -3.57 19.15
CA THR A 141 -20.30 -4.98 18.75
C THR A 141 -21.39 -5.24 17.73
N ASP A 142 -22.61 -4.72 17.95
CA ASP A 142 -23.74 -4.87 17.02
C ASP A 142 -23.40 -4.27 15.64
N ALA A 143 -22.71 -3.11 15.60
CA ALA A 143 -22.28 -2.49 14.37
C ALA A 143 -21.27 -3.35 13.60
N LYS A 144 -20.29 -3.95 14.28
CA LYS A 144 -19.31 -4.85 13.65
C LYS A 144 -19.96 -6.14 13.13
N VAL A 145 -20.84 -6.76 13.90
CA VAL A 145 -21.55 -7.99 13.48
C VAL A 145 -22.35 -7.74 12.20
N GLU A 146 -23.09 -6.62 12.17
CA GLU A 146 -23.86 -6.24 10.98
C GLU A 146 -22.95 -5.94 9.77
N ALA A 147 -21.82 -5.26 9.99
CA ALA A 147 -20.85 -4.98 8.93
C ALA A 147 -20.27 -6.27 8.33
N VAL A 148 -19.86 -7.24 9.18
CA VAL A 148 -19.34 -8.54 8.71
C VAL A 148 -20.40 -9.30 7.91
N ARG A 149 -21.65 -9.31 8.38
CA ARG A 149 -22.75 -9.97 7.67
C ARG A 149 -22.93 -9.39 6.25
N LYS A 150 -23.06 -8.05 6.15
CA LYS A 150 -23.21 -7.38 4.85
C LYS A 150 -22.00 -7.56 3.94
N ARG A 151 -20.78 -7.54 4.49
CA ARG A 151 -19.58 -7.75 3.71
C ARG A 151 -19.53 -9.12 3.05
N LYS A 152 -19.92 -10.19 3.78
CA LYS A 152 -20.00 -11.53 3.20
C LYS A 152 -20.96 -11.61 2.02
N GLU A 153 -22.11 -10.94 2.11
CA GLU A 153 -23.05 -10.82 1.01
C GLU A 153 -22.44 -10.05 -0.18
N ASN A 154 -21.74 -8.95 0.08
CA ASN A 154 -21.11 -8.13 -0.96
C ASN A 154 -19.95 -8.85 -1.67
N PHE A 155 -19.18 -9.67 -0.98
CA PHE A 155 -18.04 -10.37 -1.55
C PHE A 155 -18.41 -11.17 -2.80
N GLU A 156 -19.54 -11.87 -2.79
CA GLU A 156 -20.04 -12.67 -3.92
C GLU A 156 -20.27 -11.84 -5.19
N TYR A 157 -20.54 -10.54 -5.05
CA TYR A 157 -20.76 -9.63 -6.18
C TYR A 157 -19.52 -8.83 -6.54
N ILE A 158 -18.68 -8.50 -5.58
CA ILE A 158 -17.50 -7.65 -5.77
C ILE A 158 -16.34 -8.45 -6.34
N TRP A 159 -16.06 -9.62 -5.79
CA TRP A 159 -14.91 -10.41 -6.20
C TRP A 159 -14.90 -10.78 -7.69
N PRO A 160 -15.99 -11.27 -8.30
CA PRO A 160 -15.99 -11.54 -9.75
C PRO A 160 -15.66 -10.33 -10.61
N ARG A 161 -16.14 -9.13 -10.24
CA ARG A 161 -15.86 -7.89 -10.97
C ARG A 161 -14.40 -7.47 -10.87
N VAL A 162 -13.84 -7.55 -9.66
CA VAL A 162 -12.43 -7.26 -9.40
C VAL A 162 -11.55 -8.25 -10.15
N LYS A 163 -11.87 -9.53 -10.07
CA LYS A 163 -11.13 -10.59 -10.78
C LYS A 163 -11.12 -10.39 -12.29
N GLU A 164 -12.26 -10.07 -12.89
CA GLU A 164 -12.37 -9.75 -14.32
C GLU A 164 -11.40 -8.64 -14.75
N CYS A 165 -11.21 -7.63 -13.90
CA CYS A 165 -10.26 -6.54 -14.13
C CYS A 165 -8.81 -6.97 -13.93
N LEU A 166 -8.54 -7.83 -12.95
CA LEU A 166 -7.18 -8.27 -12.60
C LEU A 166 -6.63 -9.32 -13.57
N ASP A 167 -7.46 -10.20 -14.14
CA ASP A 167 -7.01 -11.27 -15.04
C ASP A 167 -6.08 -10.75 -16.17
N PRO A 168 -6.44 -9.72 -16.97
CA PRO A 168 -5.55 -9.20 -18.01
C PRO A 168 -4.32 -8.49 -17.44
N LEU A 169 -4.41 -7.85 -16.26
CA LEU A 169 -3.29 -7.18 -15.62
C LEU A 169 -2.25 -8.18 -15.10
N VAL A 170 -2.71 -9.28 -14.52
CA VAL A 170 -1.83 -10.36 -14.04
C VAL A 170 -1.12 -11.03 -15.23
N ALA A 171 -1.82 -11.26 -16.35
CA ALA A 171 -1.22 -11.79 -17.57
C ALA A 171 -0.11 -10.85 -18.09
N LEU A 172 -0.41 -9.53 -18.20
CA LEU A 172 0.55 -8.52 -18.63
C LEU A 172 1.76 -8.44 -17.70
N ALA A 173 1.52 -8.46 -16.37
CA ALA A 173 2.58 -8.40 -15.38
C ALA A 173 3.51 -9.63 -15.46
N GLY A 174 2.95 -10.82 -15.68
CA GLY A 174 3.71 -12.04 -15.90
C GLY A 174 4.60 -11.97 -17.16
N GLU A 175 4.05 -11.49 -18.28
CA GLU A 175 4.81 -11.29 -19.52
C GLU A 175 5.97 -10.31 -19.34
N LEU A 176 5.75 -9.22 -18.60
CA LEU A 176 6.73 -8.16 -18.36
C LEU A 176 7.64 -8.44 -17.17
N LYS A 177 7.45 -9.57 -16.45
CA LYS A 177 8.22 -9.95 -15.26
C LYS A 177 8.16 -8.92 -14.13
N VAL A 178 7.01 -8.28 -13.96
CA VAL A 178 6.69 -7.37 -12.85
C VAL A 178 5.76 -8.10 -11.91
N ARG A 179 5.96 -7.98 -10.60
CA ARG A 179 5.06 -8.58 -9.62
C ARG A 179 4.02 -7.56 -9.15
N LEU A 180 2.81 -8.03 -8.86
CA LEU A 180 1.72 -7.20 -8.32
C LEU A 180 1.55 -7.49 -6.83
N GLY A 181 1.66 -6.46 -5.99
CA GLY A 181 1.43 -6.54 -4.56
C GLY A 181 0.03 -6.07 -4.21
N PHE A 182 -0.85 -6.96 -3.76
CA PHE A 182 -2.18 -6.57 -3.30
C PHE A 182 -2.10 -6.14 -1.84
N GLU A 183 -2.42 -4.88 -1.60
CA GLU A 183 -2.17 -4.24 -0.32
C GLU A 183 -3.30 -4.46 0.68
N ILE A 184 -2.91 -4.74 1.94
CA ILE A 184 -3.81 -4.64 3.08
C ILE A 184 -4.20 -3.18 3.29
N ARG A 185 -5.51 -2.90 3.33
CA ARG A 185 -6.01 -1.53 3.37
C ARG A 185 -6.33 -1.07 4.80
N GLU A 186 -6.48 0.25 4.94
CA GLU A 186 -6.57 0.94 6.23
C GLU A 186 -7.94 0.81 6.91
N VAL A 187 -9.04 0.64 6.15
CA VAL A 187 -10.39 0.59 6.70
C VAL A 187 -11.13 -0.69 6.30
N PHE A 188 -12.15 -1.05 7.10
CA PHE A 188 -12.93 -2.27 6.88
C PHE A 188 -13.70 -2.29 5.57
N GLU A 189 -14.07 -1.13 5.06
CA GLU A 189 -14.81 -0.95 3.81
C GLU A 189 -14.02 -1.34 2.58
N GLU A 190 -12.71 -1.22 2.63
CA GLU A 190 -11.82 -1.49 1.48
C GLU A 190 -11.63 -2.99 1.24
N PHE A 191 -11.31 -3.33 0.01
CA PHE A 191 -11.16 -4.70 -0.46
C PHE A 191 -9.70 -4.98 -0.89
N PRO A 192 -9.14 -6.16 -0.55
CA PRO A 192 -9.71 -7.23 0.26
C PRO A 192 -9.54 -7.01 1.78
N HIS A 193 -10.46 -7.58 2.58
CA HIS A 193 -10.28 -7.72 4.03
C HIS A 193 -9.38 -8.93 4.34
N GLU A 194 -8.84 -9.00 5.57
CA GLU A 194 -7.89 -10.05 5.96
C GLU A 194 -8.39 -11.47 5.72
N GLU A 195 -9.68 -11.73 5.94
CA GLU A 195 -10.29 -13.04 5.72
C GLU A 195 -10.50 -13.38 4.24
N GLU A 196 -10.49 -12.37 3.35
CA GLU A 196 -10.71 -12.52 1.90
C GLU A 196 -9.39 -12.74 1.14
N PHE A 197 -8.26 -12.31 1.71
CA PHE A 197 -6.94 -12.46 1.07
C PHE A 197 -6.61 -13.88 0.61
N PRO A 198 -6.93 -14.98 1.34
CA PRO A 198 -6.67 -16.32 0.82
C PRO A 198 -7.32 -16.55 -0.54
N ALA A 199 -8.62 -16.28 -0.65
CA ALA A 199 -9.36 -16.49 -1.90
C ALA A 199 -8.82 -15.60 -3.04
N VAL A 200 -8.44 -14.36 -2.73
CA VAL A 200 -7.91 -13.41 -3.71
C VAL A 200 -6.51 -13.82 -4.18
N LEU A 201 -5.61 -14.19 -3.27
CA LEU A 201 -4.25 -14.57 -3.63
C LEU A 201 -4.17 -15.94 -4.32
N ASP A 202 -5.00 -16.90 -3.91
CA ASP A 202 -5.02 -18.25 -4.47
C ASP A 202 -5.60 -18.28 -5.89
N ALA A 203 -6.31 -17.23 -6.31
CA ALA A 203 -6.83 -17.08 -7.68
C ALA A 203 -5.74 -16.76 -8.71
N PHE A 204 -4.49 -16.45 -8.29
CA PHE A 204 -3.43 -16.00 -9.18
C PHE A 204 -2.08 -16.68 -8.89
N PRO A 205 -1.19 -16.79 -9.91
CA PRO A 205 0.13 -17.38 -9.75
C PRO A 205 0.99 -16.66 -8.70
N PRO A 206 1.60 -17.36 -7.74
CA PRO A 206 2.39 -16.75 -6.66
C PRO A 206 3.64 -16.03 -7.12
N GLU A 207 4.16 -16.39 -8.30
CA GLU A 207 5.30 -15.72 -8.93
C GLU A 207 4.94 -14.34 -9.52
N VAL A 208 3.64 -14.08 -9.79
CA VAL A 208 3.16 -12.80 -10.33
C VAL A 208 2.48 -11.96 -9.25
N VAL A 209 1.62 -12.58 -8.42
CA VAL A 209 0.83 -11.88 -7.42
C VAL A 209 1.31 -12.22 -6.01
N GLY A 210 1.55 -11.20 -5.20
CA GLY A 210 1.89 -11.34 -3.79
C GLY A 210 1.04 -10.45 -2.88
N TYR A 211 1.17 -10.70 -1.59
CA TYR A 211 0.62 -9.86 -0.54
C TYR A 211 1.52 -8.64 -0.33
N TRP A 212 0.92 -7.47 -0.17
CA TRP A 212 1.63 -6.26 0.26
C TRP A 212 1.12 -5.88 1.65
N HIS A 213 2.06 -5.87 2.61
CA HIS A 213 1.72 -5.57 4.00
C HIS A 213 1.96 -4.10 4.30
N ASP A 214 0.95 -3.41 4.79
CA ASP A 214 1.11 -2.07 5.34
C ASP A 214 0.99 -2.14 6.87
N PHE A 215 2.07 -1.75 7.56
CA PHE A 215 2.15 -1.87 9.01
C PHE A 215 1.18 -0.95 9.73
N GLY A 216 1.02 0.28 9.28
CA GLY A 216 0.10 1.23 9.89
C GLY A 216 -1.36 0.89 9.63
N HIS A 217 -1.72 0.50 8.40
CA HIS A 217 -3.08 0.06 8.05
C HIS A 217 -3.50 -1.18 8.85
N ALA A 218 -2.60 -2.15 8.99
CA ALA A 218 -2.86 -3.34 9.79
C ALA A 218 -3.05 -3.00 11.27
N ALA A 219 -2.21 -2.11 11.83
CA ALA A 219 -2.33 -1.65 13.21
C ALA A 219 -3.66 -0.90 13.44
N ARG A 220 -4.04 0.01 12.54
CA ARG A 220 -5.33 0.73 12.62
C ARG A 220 -6.51 -0.22 12.73
N LYS A 221 -6.57 -1.25 11.89
CA LYS A 221 -7.64 -2.26 11.96
C LYS A 221 -7.55 -3.14 13.22
N GLU A 222 -6.33 -3.47 13.68
CA GLU A 222 -6.15 -4.19 14.95
C GLU A 222 -6.67 -3.35 16.13
N PHE A 223 -6.41 -2.03 16.16
CA PHE A 223 -6.90 -1.13 17.21
C PHE A 223 -8.43 -1.11 17.29
N LEU A 224 -9.10 -1.28 16.16
CA LEU A 224 -10.56 -1.42 16.10
C LEU A 224 -11.02 -2.89 16.27
N GLY A 225 -10.09 -3.82 16.56
CA GLY A 225 -10.37 -5.21 16.84
C GLY A 225 -10.87 -6.03 15.65
N TRP A 226 -10.47 -5.67 14.42
CA TRP A 226 -10.86 -6.42 13.23
C TRP A 226 -10.06 -7.71 13.05
N HIS A 227 -8.77 -7.68 13.37
CA HIS A 227 -7.86 -8.82 13.24
C HIS A 227 -6.71 -8.72 14.26
N SER A 228 -5.85 -9.72 14.30
CA SER A 228 -4.55 -9.65 14.95
C SER A 228 -3.49 -9.32 13.89
N HIS A 229 -2.77 -8.23 14.07
CA HIS A 229 -1.71 -7.77 13.17
C HIS A 229 -0.63 -8.85 12.99
N LEU A 230 -0.12 -9.36 14.12
CA LEU A 230 0.91 -10.39 14.15
C LEU A 230 0.46 -11.66 13.41
N GLU A 231 -0.73 -12.15 13.70
CA GLU A 231 -1.24 -13.39 13.09
C GLU A 231 -1.49 -13.22 11.60
N THR A 232 -2.02 -12.07 11.18
CA THR A 232 -2.23 -11.76 9.77
C THR A 232 -0.91 -11.77 9.00
N LEU A 233 0.11 -11.08 9.50
CA LEU A 233 1.42 -11.03 8.86
C LEU A 233 2.05 -12.43 8.82
N ARG A 234 2.03 -13.18 9.95
CA ARG A 234 2.55 -14.54 10.03
C ARG A 234 1.92 -15.46 8.97
N LEU A 235 0.61 -15.44 8.82
CA LEU A 235 -0.12 -16.28 7.85
C LEU A 235 0.14 -15.87 6.40
N ARG A 236 0.43 -14.59 6.13
CA ARG A 236 0.66 -14.06 4.77
C ARG A 236 2.13 -13.98 4.38
N SER A 237 3.04 -14.18 5.33
CA SER A 237 4.50 -14.17 5.11
C SER A 237 4.95 -14.99 3.91
N PRO A 238 4.44 -16.21 3.63
CA PRO A 238 4.85 -17.00 2.45
C PRO A 238 4.50 -16.35 1.09
N ARG A 239 3.56 -15.43 1.07
CA ARG A 239 3.10 -14.70 -0.13
C ARG A 239 3.54 -13.23 -0.11
N LEU A 240 4.30 -12.79 0.89
CA LEU A 240 4.70 -11.40 1.06
C LEU A 240 5.67 -10.96 -0.03
N LEU A 241 5.25 -9.99 -0.84
CA LEU A 241 6.07 -9.34 -1.86
C LEU A 241 6.82 -8.13 -1.31
N GLY A 242 6.14 -7.33 -0.51
CA GLY A 242 6.70 -6.10 0.05
C GLY A 242 5.84 -5.53 1.16
N CYS A 243 6.32 -4.44 1.73
CA CYS A 243 5.63 -3.74 2.80
C CYS A 243 5.81 -2.22 2.74
N HIS A 244 4.76 -1.51 3.15
CA HIS A 244 4.81 -0.11 3.55
C HIS A 244 5.08 -0.03 5.05
N ILE A 245 5.97 0.87 5.40
CA ILE A 245 6.48 1.02 6.76
C ILE A 245 6.16 2.42 7.22
N HIS A 246 5.30 2.53 8.19
CA HIS A 246 5.00 3.73 8.95
C HIS A 246 4.38 3.34 10.28
N ASP A 247 4.43 4.23 11.25
CA ASP A 247 3.82 4.01 12.54
C ASP A 247 2.35 4.45 12.56
N CYS A 248 1.60 3.97 13.54
CA CYS A 248 0.20 4.29 13.71
C CYS A 248 -0.14 4.43 15.19
N ARG A 249 -0.95 5.44 15.53
CA ARG A 249 -1.45 5.70 16.89
C ARG A 249 -2.97 5.62 16.92
N ARG A 250 -3.47 5.05 17.99
CA ARG A 250 -4.92 4.85 18.20
C ARG A 250 -5.73 6.15 18.11
N PRO A 251 -6.93 6.12 17.56
CA PRO A 251 -7.55 4.96 16.88
C PRO A 251 -7.11 4.78 15.44
N SER A 252 -6.61 5.83 14.75
CA SER A 252 -6.46 5.85 13.29
C SER A 252 -5.44 6.86 12.74
N ASP A 253 -4.56 7.41 13.61
CA ASP A 253 -3.52 8.37 13.21
C ASP A 253 -2.33 7.60 12.61
N ASP A 254 -2.32 7.46 11.31
CA ASP A 254 -1.37 6.66 10.55
C ASP A 254 -0.35 7.51 9.74
N HIS A 255 0.51 6.84 8.96
CA HIS A 255 1.63 7.44 8.23
C HIS A 255 2.56 8.27 9.12
N LEU A 256 2.66 7.90 10.39
CA LEU A 256 3.56 8.53 11.36
C LEU A 256 5.00 8.06 11.18
N PRO A 257 6.00 8.91 11.54
CA PRO A 257 7.38 8.48 11.67
C PRO A 257 7.51 7.34 12.67
N LEU A 258 8.48 6.46 12.49
CA LEU A 258 8.73 5.35 13.41
C LEU A 258 9.02 5.87 14.83
N SER A 259 8.54 5.19 15.84
CA SER A 259 8.51 5.54 17.26
C SER A 259 7.54 6.67 17.66
N HIS A 260 6.67 7.10 16.76
CA HIS A 260 5.64 8.09 17.05
C HIS A 260 4.24 7.49 17.26
N GLY A 261 4.10 6.18 17.06
CA GLY A 261 2.88 5.41 17.23
C GLY A 261 3.07 4.21 18.18
N GLU A 262 2.30 3.15 17.93
CA GLU A 262 2.17 2.00 18.80
C GLU A 262 2.45 0.66 18.08
N VAL A 263 3.02 0.69 16.84
CA VAL A 263 3.34 -0.53 16.09
C VAL A 263 4.55 -1.22 16.71
N ASP A 264 4.40 -2.48 17.08
CA ASP A 264 5.50 -3.31 17.59
C ASP A 264 6.29 -3.95 16.43
N PHE A 265 7.15 -3.16 15.80
CA PHE A 265 7.99 -3.62 14.70
C PHE A 265 8.90 -4.79 15.09
N ALA A 266 9.38 -4.82 16.34
CA ALA A 266 10.27 -5.91 16.80
C ALA A 266 9.56 -7.26 16.82
N ALA A 267 8.29 -7.31 17.22
CA ALA A 267 7.50 -8.53 17.20
C ALA A 267 7.10 -8.97 15.78
N LEU A 268 6.95 -8.03 14.85
CA LEU A 268 6.43 -8.27 13.50
C LEU A 268 7.53 -8.65 12.49
N LEU A 269 8.71 -8.04 12.60
CA LEU A 269 9.82 -8.22 11.65
C LEU A 269 10.28 -9.66 11.42
N PRO A 270 10.25 -10.59 12.40
CA PRO A 270 10.60 -11.99 12.15
C PRO A 270 9.77 -12.68 11.05
N PHE A 271 8.60 -12.12 10.73
CA PHE A 271 7.70 -12.65 9.70
C PHE A 271 7.84 -11.95 8.34
N VAL A 272 8.72 -10.97 8.21
CA VAL A 272 9.02 -10.30 6.94
C VAL A 272 10.18 -11.00 6.23
N PRO A 273 9.97 -11.61 5.04
CA PRO A 273 11.03 -12.25 4.27
C PRO A 273 12.19 -11.28 3.95
N LYS A 274 13.42 -11.81 3.95
CA LYS A 274 14.62 -10.99 3.71
C LYS A 274 14.70 -10.37 2.31
N ASP A 275 13.96 -10.90 1.35
CA ASP A 275 13.89 -10.41 -0.03
C ASP A 275 12.65 -9.51 -0.29
N ALA A 276 11.78 -9.32 0.71
CA ALA A 276 10.64 -8.43 0.58
C ALA A 276 11.07 -7.00 0.25
N ILE A 277 10.28 -6.31 -0.58
CA ILE A 277 10.46 -4.89 -0.86
C ILE A 277 10.05 -4.13 0.41
N ALA A 278 10.91 -3.23 0.87
CA ALA A 278 10.64 -2.43 2.08
C ALA A 278 10.60 -0.95 1.70
N THR A 279 9.47 -0.30 1.91
CA THR A 279 9.25 1.10 1.57
C THR A 279 8.75 1.89 2.78
N LEU A 280 9.49 2.90 3.19
CA LEU A 280 9.04 3.87 4.19
C LEU A 280 8.01 4.80 3.54
N GLU A 281 6.77 4.77 4.00
CA GLU A 281 5.67 5.60 3.49
C GLU A 281 5.17 6.55 4.56
N LEU A 282 5.68 7.78 4.54
CA LEU A 282 5.41 8.79 5.55
C LEU A 282 4.50 9.90 5.01
N SER A 283 3.76 10.52 5.92
CA SER A 283 2.95 11.71 5.60
C SER A 283 3.80 12.78 4.92
N PRO A 284 3.26 13.49 3.90
CA PRO A 284 3.93 14.64 3.28
C PRO A 284 4.29 15.77 4.26
N ARG A 285 3.71 15.76 5.47
CA ARG A 285 4.00 16.74 6.53
C ARG A 285 5.14 16.31 7.46
N THR A 286 5.66 15.09 7.30
CA THR A 286 6.77 14.61 8.14
C THR A 286 8.03 15.42 7.88
N PRO A 287 8.63 16.04 8.90
CA PRO A 287 9.90 16.76 8.77
C PRO A 287 11.05 15.86 8.33
N GLU A 288 12.01 16.42 7.61
CA GLU A 288 13.18 15.72 7.08
C GLU A 288 13.95 14.94 8.16
N GLU A 289 14.18 15.58 9.32
CA GLU A 289 14.88 14.93 10.44
C GLU A 289 14.16 13.67 10.94
N GLN A 290 12.83 13.65 10.90
CA GLN A 290 12.06 12.47 11.30
C GLN A 290 12.06 11.37 10.21
N VAL A 291 12.16 11.74 8.94
CA VAL A 291 12.38 10.78 7.84
C VAL A 291 13.73 10.08 8.02
N ILE A 292 14.79 10.86 8.29
CA ILE A 292 16.13 10.33 8.54
C ILE A 292 16.15 9.45 9.80
N ALA A 293 15.51 9.90 10.88
CA ALA A 293 15.42 9.14 12.13
C ALA A 293 14.69 7.80 11.92
N SER A 294 13.57 7.81 11.18
CA SER A 294 12.82 6.58 10.84
C SER A 294 13.66 5.60 10.02
N ARG A 295 14.47 6.10 9.06
CA ARG A 295 15.40 5.25 8.30
C ARG A 295 16.44 4.59 9.22
N HIS A 296 17.02 5.34 10.15
CA HIS A 296 18.01 4.79 11.08
C HIS A 296 17.38 3.75 12.01
N LEU A 297 16.21 4.04 12.54
CA LEU A 297 15.50 3.13 13.44
C LEU A 297 15.11 1.82 12.72
N TRP A 298 14.59 1.91 11.48
CA TRP A 298 14.32 0.71 10.69
C TRP A 298 15.55 -0.15 10.48
N ASN A 299 16.68 0.47 10.12
CA ASN A 299 17.93 -0.26 9.92
C ASN A 299 18.42 -0.96 11.20
N SER A 300 18.20 -0.36 12.39
CA SER A 300 18.51 -1.04 13.65
C SER A 300 17.61 -2.24 13.91
N TYR A 301 16.29 -2.11 13.70
CA TYR A 301 15.36 -3.24 13.82
C TYR A 301 15.74 -4.41 12.91
N VAL A 302 16.12 -4.11 11.66
CA VAL A 302 16.55 -5.15 10.71
C VAL A 302 17.86 -5.82 11.13
N ALA A 303 18.81 -5.05 11.69
CA ALA A 303 20.08 -5.60 12.17
C ALA A 303 19.88 -6.51 13.39
N ASP A 304 18.99 -6.15 14.31
CA ASP A 304 18.68 -6.92 15.52
C ASP A 304 17.88 -8.21 15.20
N SER A 305 17.22 -8.26 14.03
CA SER A 305 16.43 -9.41 13.58
C SER A 305 17.20 -10.39 12.69
N ALA A 306 18.46 -10.12 12.36
CA ALA A 306 19.30 -10.89 11.43
C ALA A 306 20.06 -12.01 12.10
#